data_9f0bc84beedceadf16049f97b0661bf4
#
_entry.id   9f0bc84beedceadf16049f97b0661bf4
#
_cell.length_a   1.000
_cell.length_b   1.000
_cell.length_c   1.000
_cell.angle_alpha   90.00
_cell.angle_beta   90.00
_cell.angle_gamma   90.00
#
_symmetry.space_group_name_H-M   'P 1'
#
loop_
_entity.id
_entity.type
_entity.pdbx_description
1 polymer ?
#
loop_
_entity_poly.entity_id
_entity_poly.type
_entity_poly.pdbx_seq_one_letter_code
_entity_poly.pdbx_strand_id
1 'polypeptide(L)'
;MSAASVPQPPARPLATVLGVAIVAITGMQLMSTLDGTIVIVALPRMQAELGLSDAGKSWVITAYVLTFGGLLLLGGRVGDAIGHKRAFISGVGVFTIASLACGLATDGPLLIAARAVQGIGAAVAAPTGL
;
A
#
# COMPACT_ATOMS: atom_id res chain seq x y z
N MET A 1 23.27 24.77 -41.51
CA MET A 1 23.14 25.13 -40.09
C MET A 1 22.91 23.85 -39.28
N SER A 2 23.93 23.36 -38.59
CA SER A 2 23.73 22.26 -37.70
C SER A 2 22.99 22.75 -36.45
N ALA A 3 21.80 22.24 -36.22
CA ALA A 3 21.13 22.50 -34.97
C ALA A 3 22.05 21.99 -33.85
N ALA A 4 22.44 22.88 -32.93
CA ALA A 4 23.22 22.49 -31.78
C ALA A 4 22.44 21.38 -31.03
N SER A 5 22.98 20.16 -31.02
CA SER A 5 22.39 19.08 -30.29
C SER A 5 22.48 19.41 -28.79
N VAL A 6 21.35 19.60 -28.16
CA VAL A 6 21.27 19.76 -26.71
C VAL A 6 21.76 18.46 -26.11
N PRO A 7 22.80 18.49 -25.22
CA PRO A 7 23.23 17.26 -24.55
C PRO A 7 22.04 16.73 -23.74
N GLN A 8 21.54 15.59 -24.16
CA GLN A 8 20.49 14.92 -23.37
C GLN A 8 21.14 14.13 -22.23
N PRO A 9 20.55 14.17 -21.03
CA PRO A 9 21.04 13.31 -19.95
C PRO A 9 21.00 11.85 -20.41
N PRO A 10 21.96 11.02 -19.96
CA PRO A 10 21.96 9.61 -20.33
C PRO A 10 20.61 9.00 -19.97
N ALA A 11 19.83 8.64 -20.99
CA ALA A 11 18.58 7.95 -20.78
C ALA A 11 18.88 6.57 -20.22
N ARG A 12 18.32 6.25 -19.07
CA ARG A 12 18.32 4.87 -18.58
C ARG A 12 17.68 4.02 -19.67
N PRO A 13 18.19 2.81 -19.96
CA PRO A 13 17.56 1.94 -20.92
C PRO A 13 16.08 1.78 -20.56
N LEU A 14 15.19 2.03 -21.51
CA LEU A 14 13.74 1.92 -21.30
C LEU A 14 13.38 0.56 -20.71
N ALA A 15 14.06 -0.50 -21.18
CA ALA A 15 13.86 -1.85 -20.67
C ALA A 15 14.14 -1.95 -19.17
N THR A 16 15.17 -1.29 -18.65
CA THR A 16 15.50 -1.29 -17.23
C THR A 16 14.43 -0.54 -16.41
N VAL A 17 14.00 0.63 -16.89
CA VAL A 17 12.96 1.42 -16.22
C VAL A 17 11.64 0.66 -16.19
N LEU A 18 11.24 0.08 -17.31
CA LEU A 18 10.01 -0.72 -17.40
C LEU A 18 10.10 -1.97 -16.52
N GLY A 19 11.26 -2.64 -16.51
CA GLY A 19 11.48 -3.82 -15.68
C GLY A 19 11.33 -3.52 -14.20
N VAL A 20 11.95 -2.44 -13.72
CA VAL A 20 11.84 -2.01 -12.32
C VAL A 20 10.41 -1.63 -11.98
N ALA A 21 9.74 -0.89 -12.85
CA ALA A 21 8.34 -0.49 -12.65
C ALA A 21 7.41 -1.71 -12.57
N ILE A 22 7.57 -2.67 -13.48
CA ILE A 22 6.77 -3.89 -13.49
C ILE A 22 6.99 -4.70 -12.22
N VAL A 23 8.23 -4.86 -11.78
CA VAL A 23 8.57 -5.60 -10.55
C VAL A 23 7.94 -4.90 -9.33
N ALA A 24 8.05 -3.57 -9.24
CA ALA A 24 7.50 -2.80 -8.14
C ALA A 24 5.96 -2.92 -8.08
N ILE A 25 5.28 -2.72 -9.21
CA ILE A 25 3.82 -2.78 -9.29
C ILE A 25 3.32 -4.20 -9.02
N THR A 26 3.96 -5.20 -9.61
CA THR A 26 3.61 -6.61 -9.42
C THR A 26 3.85 -7.02 -7.97
N GLY A 27 4.96 -6.60 -7.38
CA GLY A 27 5.27 -6.85 -5.97
C GLY A 27 4.22 -6.24 -5.04
N MET A 28 3.84 -5.00 -5.29
CA MET A 28 2.79 -4.34 -4.51
C MET A 28 1.44 -5.04 -4.66
N GLN A 29 1.08 -5.42 -5.87
CA GLN A 29 -0.17 -6.14 -6.15
C GLN A 29 -0.18 -7.50 -5.45
N LEU A 30 0.93 -8.22 -5.53
CA LEU A 30 1.08 -9.52 -4.86
C LEU A 30 0.98 -9.36 -3.35
N MET A 31 1.65 -8.36 -2.78
CA MET A 31 1.62 -8.07 -1.35
C MET A 31 0.19 -7.74 -0.88
N SER A 32 -0.54 -6.93 -1.64
CA SER A 32 -1.94 -6.58 -1.33
C SER A 32 -2.86 -7.79 -1.40
N THR A 33 -2.66 -8.65 -2.41
CA THR A 33 -3.45 -9.87 -2.58
C THR A 33 -3.18 -10.87 -1.46
N LEU A 34 -1.90 -11.07 -1.12
CA LEU A 34 -1.51 -11.95 -0.01
C LEU A 34 -2.06 -11.43 1.32
N ASP A 35 -1.98 -10.12 1.54
CA ASP A 35 -2.52 -9.49 2.75
C ASP A 35 -4.02 -9.76 2.90
N GLY A 36 -4.79 -9.54 1.84
CA GLY A 36 -6.23 -9.81 1.86
C GLY A 36 -6.54 -11.27 2.12
N THR A 37 -5.81 -12.17 1.47
CA THR A 37 -5.99 -13.61 1.64
C THR A 37 -5.63 -14.06 3.06
N ILE A 38 -4.50 -13.59 3.57
CA ILE A 38 -4.03 -13.94 4.92
C ILE A 38 -5.02 -13.46 5.97
N VAL A 39 -5.55 -12.25 5.82
CA VAL A 39 -6.54 -11.69 6.75
C VAL A 39 -7.80 -12.56 6.77
N ILE A 40 -8.33 -12.93 5.60
CA ILE A 40 -9.53 -13.77 5.52
C ILE A 40 -9.30 -15.13 6.18
N VAL A 41 -8.15 -15.76 5.91
CA VAL A 41 -7.82 -17.09 6.47
C VAL A 41 -7.54 -17.00 7.97
N ALA A 42 -6.86 -15.95 8.42
CA ALA A 42 -6.47 -15.78 9.82
C ALA A 42 -7.58 -15.16 10.69
N LEU A 43 -8.61 -14.58 10.08
CA LEU A 43 -9.63 -13.82 10.80
C LEU A 43 -10.36 -14.61 11.88
N PRO A 44 -10.79 -15.89 11.68
CA PRO A 44 -11.39 -16.68 12.72
C PRO A 44 -10.45 -16.90 13.91
N ARG A 45 -9.16 -17.11 13.65
CA ARG A 45 -8.15 -17.29 14.69
C ARG A 45 -7.89 -15.97 15.44
N MET A 46 -7.81 -14.86 14.72
CA MET A 46 -7.71 -13.53 15.31
C MET A 46 -8.91 -13.23 16.19
N GLN A 47 -10.11 -13.59 15.77
CA GLN A 47 -11.33 -13.42 16.55
C GLN A 47 -11.24 -14.19 17.86
N ALA A 48 -10.78 -15.43 17.84
CA ALA A 48 -10.66 -16.27 19.03
C ALA A 48 -9.56 -15.75 19.98
N GLU A 49 -8.39 -15.39 19.45
CA GLU A 49 -7.24 -14.95 20.24
C GLU A 49 -7.41 -13.54 20.80
N LEU A 50 -8.02 -12.64 20.06
CA LEU A 50 -8.18 -11.24 20.45
C LEU A 50 -9.55 -10.94 21.07
N GLY A 51 -10.43 -11.91 21.14
CA GLY A 51 -11.77 -11.73 21.69
C GLY A 51 -12.64 -10.78 20.87
N LEU A 52 -12.48 -10.76 19.55
CA LEU A 52 -13.25 -9.88 18.68
C LEU A 52 -14.71 -10.32 18.62
N SER A 53 -15.63 -9.35 18.72
CA SER A 53 -17.03 -9.56 18.38
C SER A 53 -17.19 -9.74 16.87
N ASP A 54 -18.36 -10.17 16.41
CA ASP A 54 -18.67 -10.26 14.98
C ASP A 54 -18.58 -8.88 14.31
N ALA A 55 -18.99 -7.82 15.02
CA ALA A 55 -18.82 -6.45 14.54
C ALA A 55 -17.33 -6.07 14.45
N GLY A 56 -16.52 -6.42 15.44
CA GLY A 56 -15.07 -6.18 15.43
C GLY A 56 -14.38 -6.90 14.30
N LYS A 57 -14.77 -8.15 14.03
CA LYS A 57 -14.29 -8.94 12.90
C LYS A 57 -14.56 -8.23 11.57
N SER A 58 -15.77 -7.71 11.40
CA SER A 58 -16.13 -6.96 10.20
C SER A 58 -15.32 -5.66 10.06
N TRP A 59 -15.04 -4.99 11.17
CA TRP A 59 -14.27 -3.75 11.17
C TRP A 59 -12.81 -3.96 10.75
N VAL A 60 -12.23 -5.11 10.99
CA VAL A 60 -10.86 -5.41 10.54
C VAL A 60 -10.76 -5.27 9.02
N ILE A 61 -11.74 -5.77 8.30
CA ILE A 61 -11.79 -5.66 6.84
C ILE A 61 -12.26 -4.27 6.42
N THR A 62 -13.33 -3.78 7.04
CA THR A 62 -13.96 -2.50 6.69
C THR A 62 -13.02 -1.32 6.92
N ALA A 63 -12.24 -1.31 8.00
CA ALA A 63 -11.27 -0.24 8.27
C ALA A 63 -10.27 -0.08 7.12
N TYR A 64 -9.75 -1.19 6.61
CA TYR A 64 -8.84 -1.17 5.46
C TYR A 64 -9.54 -0.65 4.19
N VAL A 65 -10.69 -1.22 3.86
CA VAL A 65 -11.43 -0.87 2.63
C VAL A 65 -11.89 0.58 2.67
N LEU A 66 -12.40 1.03 3.81
CA LEU A 66 -12.89 2.39 3.99
C LEU A 66 -11.76 3.40 3.86
N THR A 67 -10.64 3.16 4.52
CA THR A 67 -9.47 4.04 4.46
C THR A 67 -8.87 4.05 3.06
N PHE A 68 -8.72 2.89 2.46
CA PHE A 68 -8.19 2.75 1.10
C PHE A 68 -9.09 3.50 0.09
N GLY A 69 -10.38 3.20 0.07
CA GLY A 69 -11.31 3.80 -0.86
C GLY A 69 -11.50 5.30 -0.63
N GLY A 70 -11.62 5.71 0.64
CA GLY A 70 -11.83 7.12 0.99
C GLY A 70 -10.63 8.01 0.73
N LEU A 71 -9.42 7.47 0.80
CA LEU A 71 -8.18 8.23 0.62
C LEU A 71 -7.51 8.02 -0.73
N LEU A 72 -8.10 7.21 -1.61
CA LEU A 72 -7.48 6.88 -2.90
C LEU A 72 -7.22 8.12 -3.75
N LEU A 73 -8.19 9.04 -3.80
CA LEU A 73 -8.04 10.31 -4.54
C LEU A 73 -6.99 11.20 -3.90
N LEU A 74 -6.96 11.26 -2.58
CA LEU A 74 -5.96 12.03 -1.84
C LEU A 74 -4.55 11.45 -2.06
N GLY A 75 -4.45 10.12 -2.12
CA GLY A 75 -3.18 9.44 -2.42
C GLY A 75 -2.61 9.85 -3.79
N GLY A 76 -3.48 9.99 -4.79
CA GLY A 76 -3.08 10.50 -6.10
C GLY A 76 -2.54 11.92 -6.04
N ARG A 77 -3.18 12.79 -5.25
CA ARG A 77 -2.74 14.18 -5.06
C ARG A 77 -1.41 14.25 -4.31
N VAL A 78 -1.18 13.39 -3.35
CA VAL A 78 0.11 13.30 -2.66
C VAL A 78 1.21 12.95 -3.65
N GLY A 79 0.96 12.01 -4.55
CA GLY A 79 1.89 11.66 -5.62
C GLY A 79 2.23 12.85 -6.53
N ASP A 80 1.24 13.67 -6.86
CA ASP A 80 1.44 14.87 -7.67
C ASP A 80 2.26 15.94 -6.91
N ALA A 81 2.11 16.02 -5.59
CA ALA A 81 2.77 17.03 -4.76
C ALA A 81 4.24 16.70 -4.46
N ILE A 82 4.55 15.44 -4.13
CA ILE A 82 5.91 15.04 -3.68
C ILE A 82 6.66 14.18 -4.69
N GLY A 83 6.02 13.83 -5.79
CA GLY A 83 6.55 12.93 -6.82
C GLY A 83 6.09 11.49 -6.63
N HIS A 84 5.80 10.84 -7.73
CA HIS A 84 5.21 9.49 -7.73
C HIS A 84 6.12 8.47 -7.06
N LYS A 85 7.42 8.53 -7.32
CA LYS A 85 8.38 7.59 -6.72
C LYS A 85 8.44 7.71 -5.20
N ARG A 86 8.51 8.95 -4.68
CA ARG A 86 8.56 9.21 -3.24
C ARG A 86 7.26 8.79 -2.57
N ALA A 87 6.13 9.13 -3.19
CA ALA A 87 4.82 8.75 -2.67
C ALA A 87 4.66 7.23 -2.64
N PHE A 88 5.06 6.53 -3.70
CA PHE A 88 5.00 5.08 -3.77
C PHE A 88 5.84 4.43 -2.67
N ILE A 89 7.07 4.85 -2.49
CA ILE A 89 7.98 4.33 -1.46
C ILE A 89 7.41 4.58 -0.07
N SER A 90 6.89 5.79 0.18
CA SER A 90 6.25 6.14 1.45
C SER A 90 5.02 5.28 1.72
N GLY A 91 4.17 5.10 0.71
CA GLY A 91 2.97 4.27 0.82
C GLY A 91 3.29 2.82 1.11
N VAL A 92 4.26 2.24 0.41
CA VAL A 92 4.71 0.86 0.64
C VAL A 92 5.33 0.74 2.03
N GLY A 93 6.11 1.73 2.46
CA GLY A 93 6.71 1.76 3.79
C GLY A 93 5.66 1.77 4.90
N VAL A 94 4.65 2.64 4.78
CA VAL A 94 3.54 2.71 5.73
C VAL A 94 2.76 1.40 5.73
N PHE A 95 2.47 0.84 4.56
CA PHE A 95 1.78 -0.44 4.43
C PHE A 95 2.53 -1.56 5.13
N THR A 96 3.85 -1.64 4.91
CA THR A 96 4.70 -2.68 5.50
C THR A 96 4.76 -2.56 7.02
N ILE A 97 4.95 -1.34 7.54
CA ILE A 97 4.99 -1.10 8.99
C ILE A 97 3.64 -1.44 9.62
N ALA A 98 2.55 -1.02 8.99
CA ALA A 98 1.20 -1.31 9.48
C ALA A 98 0.90 -2.81 9.42
N SER A 99 1.36 -3.51 8.39
CA SER A 99 1.24 -4.96 8.27
C SER A 99 1.97 -5.69 9.40
N LEU A 100 3.17 -5.21 9.74
CA LEU A 100 3.93 -5.73 10.88
C LEU A 100 3.17 -5.48 12.18
N ALA A 101 2.60 -4.28 12.36
CA ALA A 101 1.79 -3.94 13.51
C ALA A 101 0.55 -4.85 13.63
N CYS A 102 -0.08 -5.20 12.50
CA CYS A 102 -1.18 -6.17 12.48
C CYS A 102 -0.75 -7.53 13.02
N GLY A 103 0.44 -7.99 12.63
CA GLY A 103 0.98 -9.26 13.10
C GLY A 103 1.34 -9.26 14.59
N LEU A 104 1.67 -8.08 15.13
CA LEU A 104 2.02 -7.91 16.54
C LEU A 104 0.86 -7.42 17.39
N ALA A 105 -0.34 -7.26 16.83
CA ALA A 105 -1.51 -6.77 17.55
C ALA A 105 -1.87 -7.71 18.71
N THR A 106 -2.08 -7.13 19.89
CA THR A 106 -2.42 -7.86 21.10
C THR A 106 -3.90 -7.73 21.48
N ASP A 107 -4.61 -6.80 20.85
CA ASP A 107 -6.05 -6.59 21.06
C ASP A 107 -6.76 -6.20 19.78
N GLY A 108 -8.10 -6.21 19.80
CA GLY A 108 -8.93 -5.90 18.66
C GLY A 108 -8.79 -4.44 18.17
N PRO A 109 -8.91 -3.45 19.06
CA PRO A 109 -8.78 -2.03 18.67
C PRO A 109 -7.44 -1.72 18.02
N LEU A 110 -6.34 -2.30 18.50
CA LEU A 110 -5.02 -2.12 17.91
C LEU A 110 -4.95 -2.70 16.49
N LEU A 111 -5.54 -3.89 16.30
CA LEU A 111 -5.61 -4.53 14.99
C LEU A 111 -6.40 -3.67 13.99
N ILE A 112 -7.54 -3.15 14.40
CA ILE A 112 -8.38 -2.28 13.56
C ILE A 112 -7.65 -0.99 13.20
N ALA A 113 -6.97 -0.37 14.17
CA ALA A 113 -6.17 0.83 13.93
C ALA A 113 -5.03 0.56 12.94
N ALA A 114 -4.33 -0.56 13.08
CA ALA A 114 -3.28 -0.97 12.16
C ALA A 114 -3.81 -1.22 10.76
N ARG A 115 -5.00 -1.80 10.62
CA ARG A 115 -5.66 -1.99 9.33
C ARG A 115 -6.01 -0.65 8.67
N ALA A 116 -6.48 0.32 9.44
CA ALA A 116 -6.76 1.67 8.92
C ALA A 116 -5.48 2.33 8.39
N VAL A 117 -4.38 2.26 9.13
CA VAL A 117 -3.07 2.79 8.70
C VAL A 117 -2.57 2.06 7.45
N GLN A 118 -2.76 0.75 7.39
CA GLN A 118 -2.40 -0.06 6.23
C GLN A 118 -3.18 0.39 4.99
N GLY A 119 -4.47 0.71 5.14
CA GLY A 119 -5.30 1.27 4.07
C GLY A 119 -4.80 2.62 3.59
N ILE A 120 -4.29 3.48 4.48
CA ILE A 120 -3.68 4.76 4.12
C ILE A 120 -2.45 4.52 3.24
N GLY A 121 -1.56 3.62 3.64
CA GLY A 121 -0.37 3.28 2.86
C GLY A 121 -0.72 2.74 1.48
N ALA A 122 -1.70 1.84 1.40
CA ALA A 122 -2.18 1.29 0.13
C ALA A 122 -2.80 2.38 -0.76
N ALA A 123 -3.57 3.31 -0.19
CA ALA A 123 -4.20 4.40 -0.92
C ALA A 123 -3.17 5.35 -1.53
N VAL A 124 -2.03 5.56 -0.87
CA VAL A 124 -0.94 6.37 -1.42
C VAL A 124 -0.15 5.59 -2.46
N ALA A 125 0.14 4.31 -2.21
CA ALA A 125 0.96 3.49 -3.11
C ALA A 125 0.24 3.10 -4.41
N ALA A 126 -1.05 2.80 -4.36
CA ALA A 126 -1.79 2.29 -5.52
C ALA A 126 -1.81 3.25 -6.71
N PRO A 127 -2.21 4.54 -6.56
CA PRO A 127 -2.22 5.47 -7.69
C PRO A 127 -0.82 5.91 -8.13
N THR A 128 0.16 5.89 -7.24
CA THR A 128 1.53 6.35 -7.53
C THR A 128 2.41 5.26 -8.15
N GLY A 129 2.00 4.00 -8.04
CA GLY A 129 2.66 2.88 -8.73
C GLY A 129 2.27 2.75 -10.20
N LEU A 130 1.24 3.46 -10.61
CA LEU A 130 0.80 3.48 -12.00
C LEU A 130 1.55 4.58 -12.78
#